data_627e3a82cc88a27f5d23728b3847d394
#
_entry.id   627e3a82cc88a27f5d23728b3847d394
#
_cell.length_a   1.000
_cell.length_b   1.000
_cell.length_c   1.000
_cell.angle_alpha   90.00
_cell.angle_beta   90.00
_cell.angle_gamma   90.00
#
_symmetry.space_group_name_H-M   'P 1'
#
loop_
_entity.id
_entity.type
_entity.pdbx_description
1 polymer ?
#
loop_
_entity_poly.entity_id
_entity_poly.type
_entity_poly.pdbx_seq_one_letter_code
_entity_poly.pdbx_strand_id
1 'polypeptide(L)'
;MKRVLSVLVVLMLVLSVSAIAMAETVEEALTAAASMSNEELYEKAKEEIAAGGQLNFYSTTSFAEKAASNFMEDYPELASKVVYAEIDDGETYTILTSTIGSGVKDAADMALVQNGPDLKTYLLDEGLSYSYFPESMKDVVDEANQNPPVITFINSLLIYHNGNGSINLTNVWQLTEPEWKGKVFFKDPTKETVNLNFLMMLTSPDWSVRLEKAYEDYYGAPFQSNEFKNAGYAWIDGFLKNVNYTYTSASKIATGIASGAPGNLGLFVFSKLRKVDEADRVNLTVVQFENEVEGFSGFMYPVYATVANDTECPYTCALFINYLLTEAGFGGEKSWNSNQGYYSPNKTILKPEDLQDEPYEYWSTRLVFEDLHYIDENYAEAYEFIAVRVG
;
A
#
# COMPACT_ATOMS: atom_id res chain seq x y z
N MET A 1 -42.36 6.20 -62.96
CA MET A 1 -42.43 6.81 -61.63
C MET A 1 -42.43 5.77 -60.48
N LYS A 2 -43.15 4.65 -60.55
CA LYS A 2 -43.16 3.62 -59.42
C LYS A 2 -41.85 2.90 -59.17
N ARG A 3 -40.95 2.72 -60.15
CA ARG A 3 -39.65 2.06 -60.00
C ARG A 3 -38.57 2.97 -59.38
N VAL A 4 -38.66 4.28 -59.53
CA VAL A 4 -37.72 5.25 -58.94
C VAL A 4 -37.99 5.42 -57.44
N LEU A 5 -39.28 5.32 -57.04
CA LEU A 5 -39.68 5.43 -55.63
C LEU A 5 -39.22 4.24 -54.79
N SER A 6 -39.19 3.02 -55.38
CA SER A 6 -38.72 1.81 -54.69
C SER A 6 -37.21 1.80 -54.46
N VAL A 7 -36.41 2.40 -55.34
CA VAL A 7 -34.95 2.50 -55.18
C VAL A 7 -34.58 3.52 -54.09
N LEU A 8 -35.34 4.62 -53.98
CA LEU A 8 -35.11 5.65 -52.94
C LEU A 8 -35.46 5.11 -51.52
N VAL A 9 -36.51 4.31 -51.41
CA VAL A 9 -36.87 3.69 -50.10
C VAL A 9 -35.87 2.63 -49.68
N VAL A 10 -35.30 1.87 -50.61
CA VAL A 10 -34.23 0.88 -50.29
C VAL A 10 -32.91 1.60 -49.97
N LEU A 11 -32.59 2.71 -50.60
CA LEU A 11 -31.39 3.49 -50.27
C LEU A 11 -31.51 4.17 -48.88
N MET A 12 -32.72 4.63 -48.49
CA MET A 12 -32.93 5.19 -47.12
C MET A 12 -32.91 4.10 -46.03
N LEU A 13 -33.27 2.87 -46.35
CA LEU A 13 -33.19 1.74 -45.41
C LEU A 13 -31.74 1.19 -45.24
N VAL A 14 -30.88 1.40 -46.21
CA VAL A 14 -29.44 0.98 -46.12
C VAL A 14 -28.58 2.04 -45.42
N LEU A 15 -29.05 3.30 -45.30
CA LEU A 15 -28.34 4.36 -44.55
C LEU A 15 -28.72 4.44 -43.07
N SER A 16 -29.67 3.66 -42.62
CA SER A 16 -29.94 3.46 -41.20
C SER A 16 -29.20 2.18 -40.66
N VAL A 17 -27.98 1.95 -41.07
CA VAL A 17 -27.03 1.23 -40.23
C VAL A 17 -26.73 2.19 -39.10
N SER A 18 -27.56 2.15 -38.08
CA SER A 18 -27.21 2.67 -36.77
C SER A 18 -25.82 2.09 -36.46
N ALA A 19 -24.79 2.91 -36.45
CA ALA A 19 -23.60 2.56 -35.69
C ALA A 19 -24.15 2.23 -34.31
N ILE A 20 -24.23 0.96 -34.00
CA ILE A 20 -24.31 0.51 -32.62
C ILE A 20 -22.99 1.04 -32.06
N ALA A 21 -23.02 2.23 -31.45
CA ALA A 21 -21.91 2.68 -30.64
C ALA A 21 -21.73 1.54 -29.62
N MET A 22 -20.69 0.76 -29.79
CA MET A 22 -20.31 -0.17 -28.73
C MET A 22 -20.15 0.69 -27.48
N ALA A 23 -20.75 0.26 -26.40
CA ALA A 23 -20.54 0.92 -25.12
C ALA A 23 -19.03 0.96 -24.86
N GLU A 24 -18.53 2.10 -24.46
CA GLU A 24 -17.14 2.30 -24.07
C GLU A 24 -16.79 1.29 -22.97
N THR A 25 -15.70 0.58 -23.11
CA THR A 25 -15.23 -0.33 -22.06
C THR A 25 -14.59 0.44 -20.92
N VAL A 26 -14.50 -0.15 -19.73
CA VAL A 26 -13.81 0.46 -18.57
C VAL A 26 -12.37 0.81 -18.92
N GLU A 27 -11.66 -0.06 -19.63
CA GLU A 27 -10.27 0.16 -20.05
C GLU A 27 -10.15 1.36 -21.01
N GLU A 28 -11.06 1.48 -21.99
CA GLU A 28 -11.09 2.61 -22.90
C GLU A 28 -11.40 3.93 -22.16
N ALA A 29 -12.34 3.90 -21.21
CA ALA A 29 -12.69 5.06 -20.40
C ALA A 29 -11.51 5.52 -19.52
N LEU A 30 -10.82 4.60 -18.85
CA LEU A 30 -9.64 4.91 -18.03
C LEU A 30 -8.47 5.43 -18.90
N THR A 31 -8.28 4.87 -20.09
CA THR A 31 -7.29 5.35 -21.05
C THR A 31 -7.59 6.78 -21.48
N ALA A 32 -8.84 7.10 -21.79
CA ALA A 32 -9.25 8.45 -22.11
C ALA A 32 -9.11 9.42 -20.92
N ALA A 33 -9.50 8.95 -19.73
CA ALA A 33 -9.42 9.71 -18.48
C ALA A 33 -8.00 10.18 -18.14
N ALA A 34 -6.97 9.41 -18.50
CA ALA A 34 -5.58 9.70 -18.13
C ALA A 34 -5.07 11.07 -18.62
N SER A 35 -5.60 11.57 -19.75
CA SER A 35 -5.23 12.87 -20.31
C SER A 35 -6.24 14.00 -20.02
N MET A 36 -7.35 13.70 -19.32
CA MET A 36 -8.36 14.69 -18.98
C MET A 36 -7.96 15.55 -17.79
N SER A 37 -8.43 16.80 -17.79
CA SER A 37 -8.38 17.66 -16.59
C SER A 37 -9.37 17.18 -15.53
N ASN A 38 -9.17 17.60 -14.28
CA ASN A 38 -10.12 17.27 -13.20
C ASN A 38 -11.52 17.83 -13.45
N GLU A 39 -11.64 18.99 -14.14
CA GLU A 39 -12.91 19.57 -14.54
C GLU A 39 -13.64 18.69 -15.56
N GLU A 40 -12.92 18.19 -16.57
CA GLU A 40 -13.50 17.28 -17.58
C GLU A 40 -13.91 15.94 -16.94
N LEU A 41 -13.08 15.38 -16.06
CA LEU A 41 -13.41 14.18 -15.30
C LEU A 41 -14.64 14.40 -14.41
N TYR A 42 -14.76 15.57 -13.78
CA TYR A 42 -15.92 15.88 -12.92
C TYR A 42 -17.23 15.94 -13.73
N GLU A 43 -17.21 16.54 -14.93
CA GLU A 43 -18.39 16.52 -15.82
C GLU A 43 -18.76 15.08 -16.20
N LYS A 44 -17.79 14.24 -16.56
CA LYS A 44 -18.01 12.82 -16.86
C LYS A 44 -18.56 12.05 -15.66
N ALA A 45 -17.97 12.22 -14.48
CA ALA A 45 -18.43 11.62 -13.24
C ALA A 45 -19.89 11.97 -12.92
N LYS A 46 -20.32 13.23 -13.16
CA LYS A 46 -21.72 13.64 -13.00
C LYS A 46 -22.65 12.91 -13.98
N GLU A 47 -22.20 12.68 -15.22
CA GLU A 47 -22.96 11.91 -16.21
C GLU A 47 -23.15 10.45 -15.74
N GLU A 48 -22.10 9.80 -15.22
CA GLU A 48 -22.15 8.44 -14.67
C GLU A 48 -23.12 8.34 -13.49
N ILE A 49 -23.01 9.26 -12.53
CA ILE A 49 -23.88 9.30 -11.35
C ILE A 49 -25.35 9.57 -11.74
N ALA A 50 -25.59 10.46 -12.73
CA ALA A 50 -26.93 10.72 -13.25
C ALA A 50 -27.54 9.50 -13.97
N ALA A 51 -26.70 8.66 -14.58
CA ALA A 51 -27.11 7.41 -15.21
C ALA A 51 -27.42 6.29 -14.18
N GLY A 52 -27.13 6.51 -12.90
CA GLY A 52 -27.40 5.57 -11.81
C GLY A 52 -26.14 4.98 -11.15
N GLY A 53 -24.94 5.34 -11.62
CA GLY A 53 -23.68 4.90 -11.05
C GLY A 53 -23.52 5.28 -9.58
N GLN A 54 -22.69 4.52 -8.87
CA GLN A 54 -22.30 4.73 -7.50
C GLN A 54 -20.86 4.26 -7.34
N LEU A 55 -19.99 5.04 -6.74
CA LEU A 55 -18.63 4.64 -6.41
C LEU A 55 -18.62 3.88 -5.09
N ASN A 56 -18.47 2.57 -5.15
CA ASN A 56 -18.21 1.71 -3.99
C ASN A 56 -16.71 1.58 -3.81
N PHE A 57 -16.18 2.27 -2.82
CA PHE A 57 -14.75 2.37 -2.57
C PHE A 57 -14.33 1.55 -1.36
N TYR A 58 -13.44 0.59 -1.55
CA TYR A 58 -12.96 -0.32 -0.52
C TYR A 58 -11.52 0.01 -0.11
N SER A 59 -11.21 -0.05 1.18
CA SER A 59 -9.84 0.13 1.67
C SER A 59 -9.61 -0.53 3.02
N THR A 60 -8.34 -0.86 3.30
CA THR A 60 -7.87 -1.42 4.58
C THR A 60 -7.55 -0.35 5.62
N THR A 61 -7.76 0.93 5.32
CA THR A 61 -7.39 2.04 6.20
C THR A 61 -8.49 3.08 6.36
N SER A 62 -8.82 3.42 7.61
CA SER A 62 -9.80 4.47 7.95
C SER A 62 -9.41 5.88 7.48
N PHE A 63 -8.15 6.12 7.10
CA PHE A 63 -7.76 7.41 6.51
C PHE A 63 -8.33 7.59 5.11
N ALA A 64 -8.57 6.50 4.39
CA ALA A 64 -9.25 6.50 3.11
C ALA A 64 -10.70 7.01 3.23
N GLU A 65 -11.40 6.69 4.34
CA GLU A 65 -12.71 7.26 4.65
C GLU A 65 -12.66 8.80 4.78
N LYS A 66 -11.59 9.33 5.38
CA LYS A 66 -11.41 10.77 5.51
C LYS A 66 -11.13 11.44 4.18
N ALA A 67 -10.28 10.84 3.34
CA ALA A 67 -10.04 11.32 1.99
C ALA A 67 -11.32 11.29 1.14
N ALA A 68 -12.14 10.23 1.24
CA ALA A 68 -13.44 10.16 0.59
C ALA A 68 -14.40 11.23 1.10
N SER A 69 -14.39 11.52 2.42
CA SER A 69 -15.21 12.60 3.00
C SER A 69 -14.81 13.97 2.45
N ASN A 70 -13.50 14.26 2.39
CA ASN A 70 -12.99 15.51 1.83
C ASN A 70 -13.32 15.62 0.33
N PHE A 71 -13.21 14.50 -0.42
CA PHE A 71 -13.62 14.45 -1.83
C PHE A 71 -15.09 14.80 -2.02
N MET A 72 -15.97 14.28 -1.16
CA MET A 72 -17.40 14.59 -1.23
C MET A 72 -17.73 16.06 -0.89
N GLU A 73 -16.90 16.72 -0.07
CA GLU A 73 -17.02 18.16 0.21
C GLU A 73 -16.60 18.99 -1.00
N ASP A 74 -15.52 18.61 -1.69
CA ASP A 74 -14.99 19.30 -2.86
C ASP A 74 -15.81 19.03 -4.13
N TYR A 75 -16.47 17.86 -4.23
CA TYR A 75 -17.32 17.44 -5.34
C TYR A 75 -18.75 17.11 -4.87
N PRO A 76 -19.52 18.09 -4.42
CA PRO A 76 -20.80 17.88 -3.72
C PRO A 76 -21.88 17.20 -4.57
N GLU A 77 -21.82 17.30 -5.90
CA GLU A 77 -22.78 16.63 -6.78
C GLU A 77 -22.59 15.11 -6.82
N LEU A 78 -21.40 14.61 -6.43
CA LEU A 78 -21.09 13.18 -6.31
C LEU A 78 -21.31 12.64 -4.89
N ALA A 79 -21.44 13.49 -3.88
CA ALA A 79 -21.37 13.14 -2.46
C ALA A 79 -22.34 12.03 -2.02
N SER A 80 -23.56 12.00 -2.57
CA SER A 80 -24.56 10.97 -2.21
C SER A 80 -24.31 9.59 -2.84
N LYS A 81 -23.27 9.48 -3.66
CA LYS A 81 -22.95 8.30 -4.48
C LYS A 81 -21.54 7.78 -4.28
N VAL A 82 -20.81 8.30 -3.30
CA VAL A 82 -19.52 7.73 -2.87
C VAL A 82 -19.74 6.98 -1.57
N VAL A 83 -19.52 5.68 -1.58
CA VAL A 83 -19.74 4.79 -0.45
C VAL A 83 -18.42 4.10 -0.09
N TYR A 84 -17.95 4.37 1.11
CA TYR A 84 -16.74 3.75 1.66
C TYR A 84 -17.07 2.48 2.44
N ALA A 85 -16.24 1.43 2.26
CA ALA A 85 -16.24 0.25 3.10
C ALA A 85 -14.82 -0.08 3.56
N GLU A 86 -14.62 -0.23 4.88
CA GLU A 86 -13.38 -0.76 5.43
C GLU A 86 -13.39 -2.29 5.31
N ILE A 87 -12.30 -2.85 4.78
CA ILE A 87 -12.09 -4.30 4.66
C ILE A 87 -10.80 -4.69 5.37
N ASP A 88 -10.76 -5.89 5.94
CA ASP A 88 -9.57 -6.43 6.59
C ASP A 88 -8.52 -6.85 5.53
N ASP A 89 -7.25 -6.60 5.78
CA ASP A 89 -6.16 -6.96 4.86
C ASP A 89 -6.19 -8.44 4.47
N GLY A 90 -6.47 -9.33 5.42
CA GLY A 90 -6.52 -10.77 5.20
C GLY A 90 -7.71 -11.23 4.34
N GLU A 91 -8.75 -10.41 4.19
CA GLU A 91 -9.96 -10.73 3.43
C GLU A 91 -10.05 -9.98 2.09
N THR A 92 -9.21 -8.95 1.90
CA THR A 92 -9.28 -8.03 0.76
C THR A 92 -9.37 -8.76 -0.57
N TYR A 93 -8.39 -9.60 -0.89
CA TYR A 93 -8.34 -10.28 -2.19
C TYR A 93 -9.43 -11.34 -2.35
N THR A 94 -9.83 -12.01 -1.25
CA THR A 94 -10.95 -12.94 -1.26
C THR A 94 -12.26 -12.23 -1.62
N ILE A 95 -12.50 -11.05 -1.05
CA ILE A 95 -13.69 -10.24 -1.33
C ILE A 95 -13.66 -9.75 -2.79
N LEU A 96 -12.54 -9.10 -3.20
CA LEU A 96 -12.44 -8.52 -4.54
C LEU A 96 -12.58 -9.59 -5.64
N THR A 97 -11.83 -10.69 -5.55
CA THR A 97 -11.89 -11.76 -6.56
C THR A 97 -13.24 -12.49 -6.62
N SER A 98 -14.00 -12.51 -5.53
CA SER A 98 -15.32 -13.14 -5.50
C SER A 98 -16.47 -12.22 -5.91
N THR A 99 -16.27 -10.90 -5.90
CA THR A 99 -17.34 -9.93 -6.17
C THR A 99 -17.20 -9.24 -7.52
N ILE A 100 -15.97 -8.89 -7.96
CA ILE A 100 -15.75 -8.28 -9.27
C ILE A 100 -16.18 -9.24 -10.38
N GLY A 101 -16.95 -8.76 -11.35
CA GLY A 101 -17.47 -9.55 -12.47
C GLY A 101 -18.61 -10.52 -12.11
N SER A 102 -19.01 -10.59 -10.83
CA SER A 102 -20.05 -11.53 -10.37
C SER A 102 -21.48 -10.98 -10.48
N GLY A 103 -21.65 -9.69 -10.75
CA GLY A 103 -22.93 -8.98 -10.73
C GLY A 103 -23.53 -8.82 -9.32
N VAL A 104 -22.71 -8.97 -8.28
CA VAL A 104 -23.12 -8.69 -6.90
C VAL A 104 -23.34 -7.18 -6.77
N LYS A 105 -24.50 -6.82 -6.23
CA LYS A 105 -24.81 -5.42 -5.95
C LYS A 105 -23.84 -4.88 -4.88
N ASP A 106 -23.40 -3.65 -5.07
CA ASP A 106 -22.47 -2.95 -4.18
C ASP A 106 -21.07 -3.63 -4.12
N ALA A 107 -20.65 -4.34 -5.19
CA ALA A 107 -19.27 -4.77 -5.38
C ALA A 107 -18.34 -3.54 -5.43
N ALA A 108 -17.06 -3.75 -5.17
CA ALA A 108 -16.08 -2.66 -5.23
C ALA A 108 -15.91 -2.17 -6.68
N ASP A 109 -16.13 -0.88 -6.92
CA ASP A 109 -15.75 -0.20 -8.16
C ASP A 109 -14.25 0.15 -8.16
N MET A 110 -13.72 0.42 -6.97
CA MET A 110 -12.34 0.80 -6.74
C MET A 110 -11.88 0.29 -5.37
N ALA A 111 -10.61 -0.08 -5.28
CA ALA A 111 -10.02 -0.44 -3.99
C ALA A 111 -8.63 0.17 -3.80
N LEU A 112 -8.31 0.47 -2.54
CA LEU A 112 -6.94 0.70 -2.09
C LEU A 112 -6.46 -0.54 -1.33
N VAL A 113 -5.43 -1.17 -1.87
CA VAL A 113 -4.92 -2.45 -1.38
C VAL A 113 -3.44 -2.37 -1.04
N GLN A 114 -3.05 -3.12 -0.02
CA GLN A 114 -1.65 -3.41 0.29
C GLN A 114 -1.26 -4.72 -0.42
N ASN A 115 0.02 -5.10 -0.35
CA ASN A 115 0.50 -6.32 -0.96
C ASN A 115 0.41 -6.32 -2.51
N GLY A 116 1.35 -5.62 -3.13
CA GLY A 116 1.46 -5.51 -4.59
C GLY A 116 1.52 -6.85 -5.34
N PRO A 117 2.23 -7.88 -4.86
CA PRO A 117 2.25 -9.19 -5.50
C PRO A 117 0.86 -9.83 -5.65
N ASP A 118 0.02 -9.77 -4.61
CA ASP A 118 -1.35 -10.30 -4.70
C ASP A 118 -2.24 -9.43 -5.60
N LEU A 119 -2.08 -8.10 -5.60
CA LEU A 119 -2.74 -7.22 -6.55
C LEU A 119 -2.44 -7.63 -7.99
N LYS A 120 -1.15 -7.82 -8.29
CA LYS A 120 -0.71 -8.26 -9.62
C LYS A 120 -1.32 -9.61 -9.98
N THR A 121 -1.10 -10.63 -9.14
CA THR A 121 -1.44 -12.01 -9.45
C THR A 121 -2.95 -12.26 -9.51
N TYR A 122 -3.72 -11.73 -8.55
CA TYR A 122 -5.14 -12.09 -8.42
C TYR A 122 -6.10 -11.11 -9.09
N LEU A 123 -5.68 -9.88 -9.36
CA LEU A 123 -6.57 -8.89 -9.94
C LEU A 123 -6.12 -8.41 -11.32
N LEU A 124 -4.86 -7.94 -11.47
CA LEU A 124 -4.39 -7.36 -12.73
C LEU A 124 -4.14 -8.42 -13.81
N ASP A 125 -3.39 -9.48 -13.49
CA ASP A 125 -3.08 -10.56 -14.46
C ASP A 125 -4.32 -11.39 -14.83
N GLU A 126 -5.29 -11.48 -13.93
CA GLU A 126 -6.60 -12.13 -14.19
C GLU A 126 -7.58 -11.20 -14.93
N GLY A 127 -7.24 -9.94 -15.16
CA GLY A 127 -8.08 -8.96 -15.84
C GLY A 127 -9.35 -8.58 -15.06
N LEU A 128 -9.36 -8.81 -13.74
CA LEU A 128 -10.46 -8.41 -12.85
C LEU A 128 -10.44 -6.92 -12.54
N SER A 129 -9.28 -6.29 -12.64
CA SER A 129 -9.15 -4.86 -12.43
C SER A 129 -8.11 -4.24 -13.35
N TYR A 130 -8.11 -2.90 -13.41
CA TYR A 130 -7.21 -2.09 -14.21
C TYR A 130 -6.41 -1.13 -13.34
N SER A 131 -5.18 -0.85 -13.77
CA SER A 131 -4.40 0.28 -13.30
C SER A 131 -4.84 1.55 -14.02
N TYR A 132 -4.88 2.67 -13.29
CA TYR A 132 -5.10 4.00 -13.86
C TYR A 132 -4.16 5.01 -13.22
N PHE A 133 -3.47 5.81 -14.04
CA PHE A 133 -2.60 6.88 -13.55
C PHE A 133 -2.76 8.14 -14.40
N PRO A 134 -2.99 9.34 -13.80
CA PRO A 134 -3.19 10.58 -14.55
C PRO A 134 -1.87 11.09 -15.16
N GLU A 135 -1.91 11.50 -16.43
CA GLU A 135 -0.73 12.07 -17.12
C GLU A 135 -0.20 13.34 -16.44
N SER A 136 -1.08 14.13 -15.82
CA SER A 136 -0.73 15.36 -15.11
C SER A 136 0.18 15.14 -13.90
N MET A 137 0.27 13.91 -13.37
CA MET A 137 1.10 13.58 -12.19
C MET A 137 2.43 12.88 -12.55
N LYS A 138 2.69 12.60 -13.86
CA LYS A 138 3.88 11.86 -14.29
C LYS A 138 5.21 12.51 -13.89
N ASP A 139 5.25 13.84 -13.84
CA ASP A 139 6.49 14.58 -13.52
C ASP A 139 6.77 14.67 -12.00
N VAL A 140 5.75 14.43 -11.16
CA VAL A 140 5.85 14.58 -9.70
C VAL A 140 5.79 13.25 -8.94
N VAL A 141 5.47 12.16 -9.63
CA VAL A 141 5.47 10.79 -9.10
C VAL A 141 6.49 9.97 -9.88
N ASP A 142 7.35 9.21 -9.21
CA ASP A 142 8.32 8.36 -9.86
C ASP A 142 7.65 7.27 -10.72
N GLU A 143 8.24 6.96 -11.88
CA GLU A 143 7.70 5.99 -12.84
C GLU A 143 7.39 4.62 -12.21
N ALA A 144 8.22 4.15 -11.29
CA ALA A 144 8.02 2.91 -10.56
C ALA A 144 6.74 2.90 -9.69
N ASN A 145 6.17 4.05 -9.38
CA ASN A 145 4.98 4.21 -8.55
C ASN A 145 3.71 4.56 -9.34
N GLN A 146 3.79 4.52 -10.68
CA GLN A 146 2.68 4.88 -11.57
C GLN A 146 1.86 3.67 -12.04
N ASN A 147 2.45 2.46 -12.05
CA ASN A 147 1.77 1.25 -12.52
C ASN A 147 2.23 -0.02 -11.77
N PRO A 148 1.39 -0.57 -10.87
CA PRO A 148 0.12 -0.02 -10.41
C PRO A 148 0.32 1.28 -9.61
N PRO A 149 -0.67 2.20 -9.61
CA PRO A 149 -0.52 3.51 -8.98
C PRO A 149 -0.44 3.41 -7.47
N VAL A 150 0.64 3.94 -6.89
CA VAL A 150 0.80 4.09 -5.45
C VAL A 150 0.05 5.35 -4.99
N ILE A 151 -0.75 5.23 -3.95
CA ILE A 151 -1.47 6.36 -3.33
C ILE A 151 -0.75 6.85 -2.07
N THR A 152 -0.18 5.94 -1.30
CA THR A 152 0.59 6.28 -0.11
C THR A 152 1.63 5.21 0.16
N PHE A 153 2.74 5.62 0.78
CA PHE A 153 3.65 4.72 1.45
C PHE A 153 3.36 4.69 2.95
N ILE A 154 3.52 3.52 3.54
CA ILE A 154 3.37 3.32 4.99
C ILE A 154 4.69 2.78 5.52
N ASN A 155 5.22 3.39 6.59
CA ASN A 155 6.38 2.83 7.25
C ASN A 155 6.03 1.99 8.49
N SER A 156 6.77 0.91 8.65
CA SER A 156 6.90 0.13 9.87
C SER A 156 8.30 0.31 10.40
N LEU A 157 8.43 0.74 11.64
CA LEU A 157 9.72 1.09 12.25
C LEU A 157 10.08 0.16 13.39
N LEU A 158 11.37 0.07 13.70
CA LEU A 158 11.87 -0.50 14.92
C LEU A 158 11.59 0.47 16.07
N ILE A 159 10.67 0.08 16.97
CA ILE A 159 10.20 0.90 18.10
C ILE A 159 10.35 0.08 19.36
N TYR A 160 10.95 0.66 20.41
CA TYR A 160 11.23 -0.03 21.65
C TYR A 160 10.69 0.68 22.88
N HIS A 161 10.56 -0.06 23.98
CA HIS A 161 10.25 0.49 25.29
C HIS A 161 11.54 0.97 25.94
N ASN A 162 11.72 2.31 26.04
CA ASN A 162 12.94 2.93 26.55
C ASN A 162 13.13 2.78 28.06
N GLY A 163 12.06 2.49 28.81
CA GLY A 163 12.12 2.36 30.29
C GLY A 163 12.73 3.60 30.92
N ASN A 164 13.92 3.44 31.48
CA ASN A 164 14.72 4.52 32.07
C ASN A 164 16.08 4.69 31.39
N GLY A 165 16.22 4.26 30.13
CA GLY A 165 17.49 4.36 29.41
C GLY A 165 17.36 4.13 27.91
N SER A 166 18.37 4.54 27.15
CA SER A 166 18.49 4.28 25.73
C SER A 166 18.77 2.80 25.45
N ILE A 167 18.25 2.29 24.33
CA ILE A 167 18.63 0.98 23.81
C ILE A 167 19.98 1.11 23.07
N ASN A 168 20.84 0.10 23.21
CA ASN A 168 22.08 0.03 22.45
C ASN A 168 21.87 -0.87 21.21
N LEU A 169 20.92 -0.51 20.35
CA LEU A 169 20.69 -1.17 19.06
C LEU A 169 21.26 -0.27 17.95
N THR A 170 22.43 -0.62 17.46
CA THR A 170 23.16 0.10 16.42
C THR A 170 23.39 -0.73 15.15
N ASN A 171 23.02 -2.02 15.21
CA ASN A 171 23.18 -2.93 14.07
C ASN A 171 22.08 -4.00 14.11
N VAL A 172 21.45 -4.27 12.97
CA VAL A 172 20.34 -5.24 12.89
C VAL A 172 20.74 -6.67 13.25
N TRP A 173 22.02 -7.05 13.13
CA TRP A 173 22.49 -8.38 13.51
C TRP A 173 22.39 -8.63 15.01
N GLN A 174 22.36 -7.58 15.84
CA GLN A 174 22.06 -7.75 17.26
C GLN A 174 20.74 -8.48 17.49
N LEU A 175 19.71 -8.24 16.64
CA LEU A 175 18.39 -8.87 16.75
C LEU A 175 18.41 -10.38 16.52
N THR A 176 19.50 -10.92 15.99
CA THR A 176 19.70 -12.37 15.81
C THR A 176 20.36 -13.04 17.04
N GLU A 177 20.86 -12.25 17.99
CA GLU A 177 21.55 -12.75 19.17
C GLU A 177 20.58 -13.29 20.22
N PRO A 178 21.00 -14.32 21.02
CA PRO A 178 20.11 -14.96 21.99
C PRO A 178 19.53 -14.04 23.07
N GLU A 179 20.15 -12.90 23.33
CA GLU A 179 19.71 -11.93 24.33
C GLU A 179 18.37 -11.27 23.92
N TRP A 180 18.03 -11.29 22.64
CA TRP A 180 16.76 -10.76 22.09
C TRP A 180 15.61 -11.77 22.10
N LYS A 181 15.88 -13.01 22.50
CA LYS A 181 14.87 -14.07 22.46
C LYS A 181 13.61 -13.70 23.25
N GLY A 182 12.47 -13.65 22.53
CA GLY A 182 11.16 -13.33 23.08
C GLY A 182 10.92 -11.83 23.36
N LYS A 183 11.91 -10.96 23.08
CA LYS A 183 11.80 -9.51 23.29
C LYS A 183 11.43 -8.73 22.04
N VAL A 184 11.52 -9.34 20.85
CA VAL A 184 11.18 -8.72 19.56
C VAL A 184 9.78 -9.13 19.16
N PHE A 185 8.85 -8.18 19.13
CA PHE A 185 7.46 -8.41 18.76
C PHE A 185 7.26 -8.14 17.28
N PHE A 186 6.75 -9.13 16.58
CA PHE A 186 6.52 -9.10 15.14
C PHE A 186 5.27 -9.91 14.82
N LYS A 187 4.47 -9.51 13.82
CA LYS A 187 3.31 -10.30 13.40
C LYS A 187 3.80 -11.54 12.65
N ASP A 188 3.09 -12.65 12.81
CA ASP A 188 3.36 -13.90 12.13
C ASP A 188 3.36 -13.69 10.60
N PRO A 189 4.50 -13.82 9.90
CA PRO A 189 4.59 -13.52 8.47
C PRO A 189 3.86 -14.54 7.60
N THR A 190 3.44 -15.69 8.14
CA THR A 190 2.59 -16.65 7.41
C THR A 190 1.12 -16.26 7.41
N LYS A 191 0.75 -15.22 8.18
CA LYS A 191 -0.62 -14.68 8.31
C LYS A 191 -0.71 -13.20 7.98
N GLU A 192 0.43 -12.56 7.79
CA GLU A 192 0.52 -11.12 7.56
C GLU A 192 1.46 -10.85 6.39
N THR A 193 0.90 -10.59 5.22
CA THR A 193 1.64 -10.50 3.96
C THR A 193 2.65 -9.36 3.95
N VAL A 194 2.33 -8.22 4.55
CA VAL A 194 3.27 -7.08 4.65
C VAL A 194 4.54 -7.47 5.42
N ASN A 195 4.40 -8.26 6.50
CA ASN A 195 5.56 -8.75 7.25
C ASN A 195 6.34 -9.83 6.48
N LEU A 196 5.63 -10.64 5.69
CA LEU A 196 6.26 -11.60 4.79
C LEU A 196 7.07 -10.89 3.71
N ASN A 197 6.49 -9.87 3.06
CA ASN A 197 7.13 -9.08 2.02
C ASN A 197 8.41 -8.39 2.55
N PHE A 198 8.36 -7.84 3.76
CA PHE A 198 9.55 -7.31 4.42
C PHE A 198 10.69 -8.34 4.49
N LEU A 199 10.40 -9.54 4.99
CA LEU A 199 11.42 -10.60 5.09
C LEU A 199 11.91 -11.05 3.71
N MET A 200 11.01 -11.17 2.73
CA MET A 200 11.39 -11.51 1.35
C MET A 200 12.34 -10.47 0.76
N MET A 201 12.07 -9.19 0.95
CA MET A 201 12.94 -8.12 0.45
C MET A 201 14.37 -8.21 0.99
N LEU A 202 14.56 -8.68 2.21
CA LEU A 202 15.90 -8.88 2.78
C LEU A 202 16.74 -9.94 2.03
N THR A 203 16.09 -10.84 1.29
CA THR A 203 16.79 -11.85 0.48
C THR A 203 17.28 -11.31 -0.87
N SER A 204 16.87 -10.09 -1.26
CA SER A 204 17.26 -9.47 -2.52
C SER A 204 18.76 -9.18 -2.58
N PRO A 205 19.36 -9.12 -3.77
CA PRO A 205 20.79 -8.85 -3.92
C PRO A 205 21.24 -7.57 -3.20
N ASP A 206 20.49 -6.48 -3.36
CA ASP A 206 20.85 -5.18 -2.79
C ASP A 206 20.80 -5.19 -1.26
N TRP A 207 19.75 -5.78 -0.68
CA TRP A 207 19.62 -5.89 0.76
C TRP A 207 20.58 -6.92 1.36
N SER A 208 20.87 -8.00 0.63
CA SER A 208 21.90 -8.95 1.05
C SER A 208 23.27 -8.28 1.21
N VAL A 209 23.69 -7.47 0.22
CA VAL A 209 24.97 -6.72 0.28
C VAL A 209 24.99 -5.75 1.47
N ARG A 210 23.89 -5.06 1.77
CA ARG A 210 23.79 -4.19 2.95
C ARG A 210 23.91 -4.99 4.26
N LEU A 211 23.29 -6.17 4.32
CA LEU A 211 23.35 -7.04 5.48
C LEU A 211 24.75 -7.69 5.64
N GLU A 212 25.44 -8.01 4.55
CA GLU A 212 26.83 -8.47 4.59
C GLU A 212 27.75 -7.41 5.19
N LYS A 213 27.58 -6.16 4.75
CA LYS A 213 28.33 -5.05 5.33
C LYS A 213 28.02 -4.86 6.81
N ALA A 214 26.75 -4.85 7.19
CA ALA A 214 26.34 -4.74 8.60
C ALA A 214 26.88 -5.92 9.44
N TYR A 215 26.97 -7.14 8.85
CA TYR A 215 27.58 -8.31 9.49
C TYR A 215 29.07 -8.08 9.76
N GLU A 216 29.82 -7.62 8.76
CA GLU A 216 31.24 -7.34 8.90
C GLU A 216 31.51 -6.27 9.97
N ASP A 217 30.71 -5.20 9.96
CA ASP A 217 30.80 -4.12 10.94
C ASP A 217 30.51 -4.62 12.37
N TYR A 218 29.60 -5.57 12.53
CA TYR A 218 29.20 -6.09 13.84
C TYR A 218 30.14 -7.20 14.37
N TYR A 219 30.46 -8.17 13.53
CA TYR A 219 31.26 -9.34 13.94
C TYR A 219 32.77 -9.19 13.68
N GLY A 220 33.19 -8.16 12.93
CA GLY A 220 34.59 -7.91 12.56
C GLY A 220 35.17 -8.89 11.55
N ALA A 221 34.33 -9.62 10.81
CA ALA A 221 34.71 -10.59 9.78
C ALA A 221 33.70 -10.60 8.62
N PRO A 222 34.14 -10.82 7.38
CA PRO A 222 33.24 -10.94 6.23
C PRO A 222 32.21 -12.06 6.43
N PHE A 223 30.98 -11.81 5.94
CA PHE A 223 29.94 -12.85 5.95
C PHE A 223 30.35 -14.03 5.07
N GLN A 224 30.27 -15.23 5.61
CA GLN A 224 30.51 -16.50 4.90
C GLN A 224 29.53 -17.55 5.40
N SER A 225 28.85 -18.22 4.51
CA SER A 225 27.95 -19.32 4.84
C SER A 225 27.95 -20.39 3.76
N ASN A 226 27.93 -21.66 4.19
CA ASN A 226 27.62 -22.81 3.34
C ASN A 226 26.17 -23.31 3.54
N GLU A 227 25.45 -22.71 4.50
CA GLU A 227 24.10 -23.09 4.89
C GLU A 227 23.06 -22.18 4.24
N PHE A 228 23.35 -20.88 4.17
CA PHE A 228 22.43 -19.87 3.67
C PHE A 228 22.88 -19.35 2.31
N LYS A 229 21.91 -19.10 1.44
CA LYS A 229 22.13 -18.61 0.07
C LYS A 229 22.80 -17.22 0.07
N ASN A 230 22.44 -16.37 1.03
CA ASN A 230 23.02 -15.04 1.23
C ASN A 230 22.79 -14.55 2.69
N ALA A 231 23.26 -13.35 3.02
CA ALA A 231 23.14 -12.76 4.34
C ALA A 231 21.68 -12.50 4.76
N GLY A 232 20.78 -12.21 3.81
CA GLY A 232 19.36 -12.03 4.09
C GLY A 232 18.72 -13.29 4.67
N TYR A 233 18.95 -14.45 4.05
CA TYR A 233 18.46 -15.73 4.58
C TYR A 233 19.05 -16.05 5.96
N ALA A 234 20.32 -15.75 6.18
CA ALA A 234 20.98 -15.98 7.49
C ALA A 234 20.40 -15.07 8.57
N TRP A 235 20.17 -13.78 8.24
CA TRP A 235 19.56 -12.84 9.16
C TRP A 235 18.14 -13.25 9.53
N ILE A 236 17.31 -13.62 8.55
CA ILE A 236 15.93 -14.10 8.75
C ILE A 236 15.90 -15.30 9.69
N ASP A 237 16.77 -16.29 9.46
CA ASP A 237 16.87 -17.49 10.32
C ASP A 237 17.17 -17.15 11.78
N GLY A 238 18.14 -16.25 12.01
CA GLY A 238 18.50 -15.79 13.35
C GLY A 238 17.39 -14.95 14.01
N PHE A 239 16.81 -14.02 13.25
CA PHE A 239 15.74 -13.14 13.71
C PHE A 239 14.49 -13.90 14.13
N LEU A 240 13.99 -14.82 13.30
CA LEU A 240 12.76 -15.58 13.58
C LEU A 240 12.88 -16.47 14.83
N LYS A 241 14.07 -16.91 15.21
CA LYS A 241 14.32 -17.63 16.47
C LYS A 241 14.10 -16.78 17.72
N ASN A 242 14.15 -15.46 17.59
CA ASN A 242 14.04 -14.51 18.69
C ASN A 242 12.68 -13.82 18.77
N VAL A 243 11.86 -13.92 17.72
CA VAL A 243 10.56 -13.24 17.61
C VAL A 243 9.54 -13.79 18.58
N ASN A 244 8.71 -12.88 19.09
CA ASN A 244 7.53 -13.15 19.90
C ASN A 244 6.26 -12.82 19.08
N TYR A 245 5.47 -13.83 18.76
CA TYR A 245 4.24 -13.74 17.95
C TYR A 245 2.97 -13.54 18.78
N THR A 246 3.07 -13.12 20.04
CA THR A 246 1.90 -12.99 20.92
C THR A 246 0.84 -12.03 20.38
N TYR A 247 1.26 -10.98 19.69
CA TYR A 247 0.34 -9.95 19.19
C TYR A 247 0.06 -10.10 17.69
N THR A 248 -1.22 -10.08 17.35
CA THR A 248 -1.71 -10.30 15.98
C THR A 248 -2.00 -9.02 15.20
N SER A 249 -1.80 -7.85 15.80
CA SER A 249 -1.96 -6.55 15.09
C SER A 249 -0.93 -5.53 15.55
N ALA A 250 -0.60 -4.59 14.67
CA ALA A 250 0.34 -3.51 14.95
C ALA A 250 -0.10 -2.65 16.16
N SER A 251 -1.40 -2.42 16.34
CA SER A 251 -1.93 -1.70 17.52
C SER A 251 -1.70 -2.48 18.82
N LYS A 252 -1.89 -3.81 18.80
CA LYS A 252 -1.63 -4.65 19.98
C LYS A 252 -0.13 -4.74 20.28
N ILE A 253 0.74 -4.74 19.27
CA ILE A 253 2.19 -4.65 19.48
C ILE A 253 2.52 -3.32 20.18
N ALA A 254 2.05 -2.21 19.63
CA ALA A 254 2.31 -0.88 20.20
C ALA A 254 1.88 -0.77 21.67
N THR A 255 0.62 -1.13 21.99
CA THR A 255 0.10 -1.07 23.36
C THR A 255 0.76 -2.09 24.29
N GLY A 256 1.06 -3.30 23.77
CA GLY A 256 1.70 -4.35 24.53
C GLY A 256 3.16 -4.05 24.91
N ILE A 257 3.90 -3.39 24.00
CA ILE A 257 5.26 -2.93 24.31
C ILE A 257 5.23 -1.77 25.30
N ALA A 258 4.32 -0.79 25.09
CA ALA A 258 4.20 0.40 25.92
C ALA A 258 3.90 0.07 27.39
N SER A 259 3.07 -0.94 27.64
CA SER A 259 2.73 -1.42 28.99
C SER A 259 3.61 -2.57 29.49
N GLY A 260 4.57 -3.03 28.66
CA GLY A 260 5.42 -4.18 28.92
C GLY A 260 6.72 -3.86 29.66
N ALA A 261 7.65 -4.79 29.59
CA ALA A 261 8.96 -4.62 30.21
C ALA A 261 9.86 -3.70 29.38
N PRO A 262 10.68 -2.86 30.01
CA PRO A 262 11.73 -2.10 29.34
C PRO A 262 12.65 -3.01 28.50
N GLY A 263 13.07 -2.52 27.33
CA GLY A 263 13.91 -3.25 26.40
C GLY A 263 13.16 -4.18 25.44
N ASN A 264 11.83 -4.29 25.52
CA ASN A 264 11.02 -4.90 24.48
C ASN A 264 11.02 -4.02 23.22
N LEU A 265 11.08 -4.64 22.05
CA LEU A 265 11.12 -3.99 20.75
C LEU A 265 10.03 -4.56 19.85
N GLY A 266 9.49 -3.75 18.94
CA GLY A 266 8.59 -4.22 17.89
C GLY A 266 8.95 -3.60 16.56
N LEU A 267 8.63 -4.33 15.48
CA LEU A 267 8.56 -3.78 14.14
C LEU A 267 7.09 -3.63 13.78
N PHE A 268 6.61 -2.40 13.71
CA PHE A 268 5.20 -2.12 13.43
C PHE A 268 4.98 -0.72 12.86
N VAL A 269 3.80 -0.50 12.28
CA VAL A 269 3.41 0.74 11.64
C VAL A 269 3.50 1.93 12.62
N PHE A 270 4.31 2.92 12.27
CA PHE A 270 4.61 4.08 13.12
C PHE A 270 3.36 4.82 13.60
N SER A 271 2.39 5.03 12.71
CA SER A 271 1.13 5.69 13.07
C SER A 271 0.35 5.00 14.17
N LYS A 272 0.65 3.74 14.52
CA LYS A 272 -0.07 3.03 15.58
C LYS A 272 0.31 3.52 16.99
N LEU A 273 1.33 4.35 17.13
CA LEU A 273 1.62 5.06 18.39
C LEU A 273 0.42 5.87 18.88
N ARG A 274 -0.42 6.38 17.97
CA ARG A 274 -1.66 7.09 18.33
C ARG A 274 -2.69 6.23 19.11
N LYS A 275 -2.55 4.90 19.05
CA LYS A 275 -3.43 3.95 19.76
C LYS A 275 -2.96 3.65 21.18
N VAL A 276 -1.77 4.12 21.55
CA VAL A 276 -1.19 3.99 22.88
C VAL A 276 -1.63 5.19 23.72
N ASP A 277 -2.04 4.94 24.96
CA ASP A 277 -2.38 6.00 25.90
C ASP A 277 -1.18 6.95 26.09
N GLU A 278 -1.44 8.25 26.23
CA GLU A 278 -0.39 9.27 26.30
C GLU A 278 0.60 9.00 27.43
N ALA A 279 0.10 8.52 28.60
CA ALA A 279 0.92 8.19 29.74
C ALA A 279 1.92 7.05 29.49
N ASP A 280 1.58 6.10 28.61
CA ASP A 280 2.41 4.96 28.27
C ASP A 280 3.26 5.23 27.01
N ARG A 281 2.78 6.11 26.13
CA ARG A 281 3.46 6.48 24.88
C ARG A 281 4.83 7.09 25.12
N VAL A 282 5.03 7.80 26.20
CA VAL A 282 6.31 8.38 26.60
C VAL A 282 7.41 7.32 26.83
N ASN A 283 7.02 6.07 26.99
CA ASN A 283 7.93 4.94 27.12
C ASN A 283 8.39 4.36 25.76
N LEU A 284 7.82 4.82 24.65
CA LEU A 284 8.12 4.31 23.31
C LEU A 284 9.01 5.27 22.55
N THR A 285 10.05 4.72 21.95
CA THR A 285 11.00 5.48 21.14
C THR A 285 11.29 4.73 19.83
N VAL A 286 11.33 5.46 18.73
CA VAL A 286 11.85 4.95 17.44
C VAL A 286 13.36 4.81 17.57
N VAL A 287 13.89 3.61 17.32
CA VAL A 287 15.33 3.33 17.47
C VAL A 287 16.16 4.31 16.67
N GLN A 288 15.79 4.57 15.43
CA GLN A 288 16.52 5.46 14.50
C GLN A 288 16.62 6.91 14.97
N PHE A 289 15.74 7.36 15.86
CA PHE A 289 15.82 8.73 16.41
C PHE A 289 16.87 8.87 17.49
N GLU A 290 17.34 7.77 18.08
CA GLU A 290 18.39 7.77 19.09
C GLU A 290 19.71 7.18 18.60
N ASN A 291 19.65 6.21 17.69
CA ASN A 291 20.82 5.50 17.19
C ASN A 291 20.76 5.35 15.66
N GLU A 292 21.84 5.66 14.97
CA GLU A 292 22.03 5.19 13.60
C GLU A 292 22.12 3.66 13.62
N VAL A 293 21.29 2.97 12.82
CA VAL A 293 21.22 1.50 12.79
C VAL A 293 21.81 0.99 11.48
N GLU A 294 22.92 0.26 11.56
CA GLU A 294 23.50 -0.41 10.41
C GLU A 294 22.61 -1.57 9.93
N GLY A 295 22.43 -1.65 8.62
CA GLY A 295 21.53 -2.55 7.93
C GLY A 295 20.23 -1.86 7.51
N PHE A 296 19.23 -1.78 8.38
CA PHE A 296 17.96 -1.11 8.12
C PHE A 296 17.28 -0.63 9.42
N SER A 297 16.35 0.33 9.29
CA SER A 297 15.61 0.87 10.43
C SER A 297 14.14 0.47 10.45
N GLY A 298 13.70 -0.30 9.45
CA GLY A 298 12.33 -0.75 9.29
C GLY A 298 11.98 -1.08 7.85
N PHE A 299 10.70 -1.00 7.52
CA PHE A 299 10.13 -1.33 6.22
C PHE A 299 9.16 -0.26 5.75
N MET A 300 9.19 0.06 4.46
CA MET A 300 8.23 0.94 3.81
C MET A 300 7.55 0.19 2.66
N TYR A 301 6.22 0.20 2.67
CA TYR A 301 5.42 -0.50 1.68
C TYR A 301 4.33 0.40 1.11
N PRO A 302 3.97 0.22 -0.16
CA PRO A 302 2.96 1.01 -0.83
C PRO A 302 1.54 0.53 -0.53
N VAL A 303 0.58 1.44 -0.73
CA VAL A 303 -0.84 1.16 -0.90
C VAL A 303 -1.20 1.55 -2.33
N TYR A 304 -1.71 0.61 -3.08
CA TYR A 304 -2.04 0.75 -4.48
C TYR A 304 -3.51 1.02 -4.69
N ALA A 305 -3.85 1.79 -5.73
CA ALA A 305 -5.21 1.90 -6.22
C ALA A 305 -5.45 0.94 -7.40
N THR A 306 -6.65 0.38 -7.47
CA THR A 306 -7.09 -0.44 -8.60
C THR A 306 -8.57 -0.19 -8.88
N VAL A 307 -8.99 -0.28 -10.15
CA VAL A 307 -10.35 -0.05 -10.63
C VAL A 307 -10.93 -1.34 -11.17
N ALA A 308 -12.09 -1.76 -10.69
CA ALA A 308 -12.75 -2.98 -11.13
C ALA A 308 -13.11 -2.94 -12.63
N ASN A 309 -13.00 -4.07 -13.32
CA ASN A 309 -13.25 -4.18 -14.75
C ASN A 309 -14.72 -4.07 -15.14
N ASP A 310 -15.64 -4.17 -14.16
CA ASP A 310 -17.08 -4.13 -14.32
C ASP A 310 -17.73 -2.88 -13.68
N THR A 311 -16.93 -1.89 -13.27
CA THR A 311 -17.45 -0.64 -12.72
C THR A 311 -18.35 0.11 -13.72
N GLU A 312 -19.44 0.68 -13.21
CA GLU A 312 -20.33 1.58 -13.99
C GLU A 312 -19.89 3.05 -13.89
N CYS A 313 -18.78 3.36 -13.16
CA CYS A 313 -18.32 4.73 -12.94
C CYS A 313 -16.78 4.90 -13.07
N PRO A 314 -16.17 4.50 -14.21
CA PRO A 314 -14.72 4.58 -14.41
C PRO A 314 -14.14 6.00 -14.34
N TYR A 315 -14.88 7.01 -14.82
CA TYR A 315 -14.43 8.41 -14.73
C TYR A 315 -14.51 8.95 -13.31
N THR A 316 -15.49 8.50 -12.51
CA THR A 316 -15.57 8.84 -11.08
C THR A 316 -14.41 8.20 -10.31
N CYS A 317 -14.05 6.94 -10.61
CA CYS A 317 -12.85 6.28 -10.07
C CYS A 317 -11.59 7.05 -10.43
N ALA A 318 -11.42 7.44 -11.70
CA ALA A 318 -10.28 8.20 -12.17
C ALA A 318 -10.16 9.57 -11.47
N LEU A 319 -11.25 10.32 -11.35
CA LEU A 319 -11.29 11.58 -10.63
C LEU A 319 -10.89 11.43 -9.17
N PHE A 320 -11.35 10.36 -8.51
CA PHE A 320 -11.02 10.11 -7.12
C PHE A 320 -9.54 9.72 -6.95
N ILE A 321 -8.96 8.91 -7.85
CA ILE A 321 -7.52 8.60 -7.84
C ILE A 321 -6.70 9.88 -8.03
N ASN A 322 -7.08 10.75 -8.99
CA ASN A 322 -6.43 12.04 -9.18
C ASN A 322 -6.46 12.87 -7.90
N TYR A 323 -7.63 12.92 -7.24
CA TYR A 323 -7.81 13.65 -5.99
C TYR A 323 -6.89 13.12 -4.88
N LEU A 324 -6.79 11.81 -4.72
CA LEU A 324 -5.94 11.17 -3.70
C LEU A 324 -4.45 11.51 -3.87
N LEU A 325 -4.00 11.83 -5.08
CA LEU A 325 -2.62 12.23 -5.39
C LEU A 325 -2.35 13.74 -5.19
N THR A 326 -3.36 14.51 -4.76
CA THR A 326 -3.23 15.95 -4.50
C THR A 326 -3.07 16.28 -3.03
N GLU A 327 -2.67 17.53 -2.73
CA GLU A 327 -2.65 18.06 -1.36
C GLU A 327 -4.05 18.02 -0.72
N ALA A 328 -5.13 18.29 -1.48
CA ALA A 328 -6.49 18.24 -0.96
C ALA A 328 -6.90 16.83 -0.51
N GLY A 329 -6.58 15.81 -1.29
CA GLY A 329 -6.93 14.42 -0.98
C GLY A 329 -5.99 13.78 0.04
N PHE A 330 -4.69 13.81 -0.23
CA PHE A 330 -3.69 13.20 0.64
C PHE A 330 -3.41 14.03 1.89
N GLY A 331 -3.29 15.34 1.74
CA GLY A 331 -2.98 16.32 2.80
C GLY A 331 -4.21 16.83 3.54
N GLY A 332 -5.42 16.55 3.08
CA GLY A 332 -6.66 17.05 3.64
C GLY A 332 -6.87 16.73 5.12
N GLU A 333 -7.84 17.39 5.75
CA GLU A 333 -8.08 17.28 7.20
C GLU A 333 -8.28 15.83 7.64
N LYS A 334 -7.45 15.38 8.60
CA LYS A 334 -7.45 14.00 9.16
C LYS A 334 -7.13 12.89 8.15
N SER A 335 -6.67 13.24 6.95
CA SER A 335 -6.18 12.32 5.93
C SER A 335 -4.79 11.76 6.29
N TRP A 336 -4.12 11.09 5.35
CA TRP A 336 -2.84 10.42 5.60
C TRP A 336 -1.73 11.37 6.06
N ASN A 337 -1.59 12.54 5.43
CA ASN A 337 -0.50 13.48 5.73
C ASN A 337 -0.56 14.08 7.14
N SER A 338 -1.74 14.03 7.78
CA SER A 338 -1.91 14.43 9.18
C SER A 338 -1.40 13.39 10.19
N ASN A 339 -0.79 12.30 9.73
CA ASN A 339 -0.36 11.19 10.58
C ASN A 339 1.08 10.80 10.32
N GLN A 340 1.79 10.39 11.36
CA GLN A 340 3.13 9.85 11.26
C GLN A 340 3.15 8.58 10.41
N GLY A 341 4.22 8.38 9.64
CA GLY A 341 4.49 7.16 8.91
C GLY A 341 3.70 6.97 7.61
N TYR A 342 3.10 8.03 7.07
CA TYR A 342 2.44 8.02 5.76
C TYR A 342 3.09 9.05 4.84
N TYR A 343 3.39 8.67 3.61
CA TYR A 343 4.06 9.54 2.64
C TYR A 343 3.36 9.47 1.29
N SER A 344 3.17 10.63 0.66
CA SER A 344 2.67 10.69 -0.70
C SER A 344 3.73 10.26 -1.71
N PRO A 345 3.37 9.53 -2.78
CA PRO A 345 4.25 9.35 -3.92
C PRO A 345 4.45 10.67 -4.70
N ASN A 346 3.54 11.63 -4.55
CA ASN A 346 3.67 12.97 -5.12
C ASN A 346 4.68 13.79 -4.30
N LYS A 347 5.86 14.00 -4.87
CA LYS A 347 7.00 14.69 -4.24
C LYS A 347 6.74 16.14 -3.87
N THR A 348 5.66 16.75 -4.37
CA THR A 348 5.29 18.14 -4.03
C THR A 348 4.54 18.23 -2.70
N ILE A 349 4.04 17.11 -2.17
CA ILE A 349 3.30 17.04 -0.91
C ILE A 349 4.29 16.76 0.22
N LEU A 350 4.59 17.79 0.99
CA LEU A 350 5.55 17.70 2.09
C LEU A 350 4.87 17.29 3.40
N LYS A 351 5.63 16.64 4.28
CA LYS A 351 5.21 16.35 5.65
C LYS A 351 5.04 17.66 6.44
N PRO A 352 3.96 17.79 7.27
CA PRO A 352 3.84 18.91 8.21
C PRO A 352 4.99 18.90 9.24
N GLU A 353 5.62 20.06 9.45
CA GLU A 353 6.78 20.21 10.35
C GLU A 353 6.48 19.89 11.82
N ASP A 354 5.23 20.04 12.24
CA ASP A 354 4.76 19.80 13.62
C ASP A 354 4.49 18.32 13.92
N LEU A 355 4.56 17.44 12.92
CA LEU A 355 4.14 16.05 13.05
C LEU A 355 5.15 15.13 13.75
N GLN A 356 6.33 15.58 14.13
CA GLN A 356 7.39 14.75 14.72
C GLN A 356 7.65 13.48 13.91
N ASP A 357 7.77 13.63 12.59
CA ASP A 357 8.10 12.59 11.64
C ASP A 357 9.18 13.12 10.69
N GLU A 358 10.06 12.25 10.23
CA GLU A 358 11.08 12.63 9.27
C GLU A 358 10.51 12.63 7.85
N PRO A 359 11.06 13.43 6.92
CA PRO A 359 10.60 13.45 5.54
C PRO A 359 10.88 12.12 4.81
N TYR A 360 10.19 11.90 3.69
CA TYR A 360 10.35 10.69 2.88
C TYR A 360 11.81 10.40 2.51
N GLU A 361 12.57 11.42 2.13
CA GLU A 361 13.98 11.32 1.74
C GLU A 361 14.86 10.78 2.87
N TYR A 362 14.55 11.12 4.12
CA TYR A 362 15.26 10.56 5.29
C TYR A 362 15.06 9.05 5.38
N TRP A 363 13.83 8.61 5.22
CA TRP A 363 13.48 7.19 5.31
C TRP A 363 13.90 6.39 4.08
N SER A 364 13.93 7.00 2.89
CA SER A 364 14.23 6.33 1.62
C SER A 364 15.60 5.64 1.59
N THR A 365 16.55 6.08 2.40
CA THR A 365 17.89 5.49 2.52
C THR A 365 18.04 4.49 3.66
N ARG A 366 17.07 4.43 4.58
CA ARG A 366 17.14 3.68 5.85
C ARG A 366 16.16 2.51 5.94
N LEU A 367 15.07 2.58 5.21
CA LEU A 367 14.04 1.54 5.24
C LEU A 367 14.20 0.57 4.07
N VAL A 368 13.83 -0.67 4.30
CA VAL A 368 13.61 -1.65 3.23
C VAL A 368 12.35 -1.23 2.48
N PHE A 369 12.42 -1.15 1.17
CA PHE A 369 11.27 -0.84 0.32
C PHE A 369 10.72 -2.11 -0.31
N GLU A 370 9.40 -2.20 -0.39
CA GLU A 370 8.72 -3.26 -1.13
C GLU A 370 8.98 -3.11 -2.63
N ASP A 371 9.42 -4.19 -3.27
CA ASP A 371 9.49 -4.35 -4.71
C ASP A 371 8.61 -5.54 -5.11
N LEU A 372 7.46 -5.22 -5.70
CA LEU A 372 6.47 -6.23 -6.08
C LEU A 372 7.01 -7.24 -7.11
N HIS A 373 7.88 -6.81 -8.02
CA HIS A 373 8.44 -7.70 -9.05
C HIS A 373 9.43 -8.69 -8.44
N TYR A 374 10.33 -8.19 -7.58
CA TYR A 374 11.25 -9.07 -6.87
C TYR A 374 10.52 -10.11 -6.03
N ILE A 375 9.50 -9.68 -5.28
CA ILE A 375 8.72 -10.57 -4.41
C ILE A 375 7.98 -11.61 -5.25
N ASP A 376 7.27 -11.21 -6.32
CA ASP A 376 6.53 -12.11 -7.22
C ASP A 376 7.46 -13.20 -7.80
N GLU A 377 8.62 -12.82 -8.33
CA GLU A 377 9.59 -13.74 -8.91
C GLU A 377 10.22 -14.73 -7.92
N ASN A 378 10.36 -14.32 -6.63
CA ASN A 378 11.07 -15.11 -5.61
C ASN A 378 10.14 -15.66 -4.53
N TYR A 379 8.81 -15.50 -4.69
CA TYR A 379 7.82 -15.83 -3.67
C TYR A 379 7.94 -17.26 -3.13
N ALA A 380 7.94 -18.25 -4.01
CA ALA A 380 7.87 -19.65 -3.63
C ALA A 380 9.07 -20.07 -2.75
N GLU A 381 10.30 -19.71 -3.16
CA GLU A 381 11.53 -20.06 -2.44
C GLU A 381 11.60 -19.34 -1.09
N ALA A 382 11.33 -18.05 -1.08
CA ALA A 382 11.45 -17.25 0.15
C ALA A 382 10.31 -17.60 1.14
N TYR A 383 9.09 -17.81 0.66
CA TYR A 383 7.97 -18.25 1.50
C TYR A 383 8.24 -19.60 2.19
N GLU A 384 8.66 -20.60 1.42
CA GLU A 384 9.00 -21.93 1.98
C GLU A 384 10.07 -21.80 3.06
N PHE A 385 11.12 -21.03 2.80
CA PHE A 385 12.20 -20.79 3.75
C PHE A 385 11.70 -20.16 5.06
N ILE A 386 10.84 -19.13 4.94
CA ILE A 386 10.30 -18.40 6.10
C ILE A 386 9.29 -19.27 6.86
N ALA A 387 8.33 -19.91 6.14
CA ALA A 387 7.23 -20.63 6.75
C ALA A 387 7.69 -21.80 7.68
N VAL A 388 8.74 -22.52 7.27
CA VAL A 388 9.28 -23.62 8.11
C VAL A 388 10.01 -23.13 9.37
N ARG A 389 10.28 -21.83 9.50
CA ARG A 389 10.99 -21.20 10.62
C ARG A 389 10.09 -20.46 11.59
N VAL A 390 8.88 -20.15 11.16
CA VAL A 390 7.85 -19.54 12.03
C VAL A 390 7.23 -20.57 12.97
N GLY A 391 7.25 -21.83 12.59
CA GLY A 391 6.84 -23.08 13.22
C GLY A 391 6.42 -23.21 14.38
#